data_c540189b9871b6eee2c967bb85b10918
#
_entry.id   c540189b9871b6eee2c967bb85b10918
#
_cell.length_a   1.000
_cell.length_b   1.000
_cell.length_c   1.000
_cell.angle_alpha   90.00
_cell.angle_beta   90.00
_cell.angle_gamma   90.00
#
_symmetry.space_group_name_H-M   'P 1'
#
loop_
_entity.id
_entity.type
_entity.pdbx_description
1 polymer ?
#
loop_
_entity_poly.entity_id
_entity_poly.type
_entity_poly.pdbx_seq_one_letter_code
_entity_poly.pdbx_strand_id
1 'polypeptide(L)'
;TATTLGANVHVVSLDIEPMVMPMGVDLGAAMRKRHETKGVTFHLGHTVEKFNGDHHIESVTLDSGEVITASVVIEAIGSVPNTQWLHDNGLNLDDGVLVDSNMRALGAQIPIYAVGDISNHPNKFYGNQTRRIEHWNMPTETGKRAGAALAAELAGRDLPADEFFALPAFWSDQYEFQLQSYGLPGAGTSHRIASGALDGACIIEYFDEAGVLCGVIGIDTVKELMPYRAQFLRAK
;
A
#
# COMPACT_ATOMS: atom_id res chain seq x y z
N THR A 1 12.21 -10.27 -11.39
CA THR A 1 11.89 -11.53 -12.10
C THR A 1 12.09 -11.39 -13.60
N ALA A 2 11.48 -10.40 -14.30
CA ALA A 2 11.55 -10.30 -15.76
C ALA A 2 13.01 -10.16 -16.28
N THR A 3 13.81 -9.28 -15.66
CA THR A 3 15.25 -9.15 -15.99
C THR A 3 16.03 -10.43 -15.74
N THR A 4 15.72 -11.17 -14.67
CA THR A 4 16.34 -12.47 -14.36
C THR A 4 16.02 -13.53 -15.43
N LEU A 5 14.89 -13.38 -16.11
CA LEU A 5 14.47 -14.22 -17.23
C LEU A 5 15.03 -13.73 -18.59
N GLY A 6 15.86 -12.70 -18.57
CA GLY A 6 16.51 -12.15 -19.77
C GLY A 6 15.67 -11.12 -20.53
N ALA A 7 14.56 -10.65 -19.98
CA ALA A 7 13.79 -9.59 -20.61
C ALA A 7 14.47 -8.22 -20.44
N ASN A 8 14.38 -7.38 -21.47
CA ASN A 8 14.69 -5.97 -21.37
C ASN A 8 13.51 -5.25 -20.71
N VAL A 9 13.72 -4.70 -19.53
CA VAL A 9 12.63 -4.16 -18.68
C VAL A 9 12.71 -2.64 -18.63
N HIS A 10 11.61 -1.99 -19.03
CA HIS A 10 11.38 -0.57 -18.90
C HIS A 10 10.24 -0.32 -17.91
N VAL A 11 10.44 0.60 -16.98
CA VAL A 11 9.43 1.06 -16.02
C VAL A 11 9.09 2.50 -16.34
N VAL A 12 7.82 2.76 -16.63
CA VAL A 12 7.29 4.11 -16.87
C VAL A 12 6.44 4.50 -15.67
N SER A 13 6.69 5.67 -15.09
CA SER A 13 5.93 6.19 -13.94
C SER A 13 5.86 7.70 -13.97
N LEU A 14 4.70 8.26 -13.58
CA LEU A 14 4.54 9.71 -13.33
C LEU A 14 5.33 10.17 -12.11
N ASP A 15 5.59 9.29 -11.17
CA ASP A 15 6.36 9.61 -9.97
C ASP A 15 7.82 9.93 -10.29
N ILE A 16 8.43 10.79 -9.47
CA ILE A 16 9.84 11.19 -9.59
C ILE A 16 10.82 10.10 -9.15
N GLU A 17 10.36 9.16 -8.35
CA GLU A 17 11.10 7.96 -7.93
C GLU A 17 10.12 6.79 -7.74
N PRO A 18 10.55 5.52 -7.92
CA PRO A 18 9.69 4.39 -7.63
C PRO A 18 9.35 4.32 -6.15
N MET A 19 8.12 3.91 -5.83
CA MET A 19 7.63 3.71 -4.47
C MET A 19 7.69 4.98 -3.59
N VAL A 20 7.71 6.17 -4.18
CA VAL A 20 7.85 7.44 -3.46
C VAL A 20 6.74 7.64 -2.44
N MET A 21 5.50 7.27 -2.75
CA MET A 21 4.35 7.42 -1.86
C MET A 21 4.50 6.67 -0.53
N PRO A 22 4.87 5.38 -0.51
CA PRO A 22 5.05 4.65 0.75
C PRO A 22 6.41 4.87 1.42
N MET A 23 7.44 5.31 0.69
CA MET A 23 8.83 5.28 1.19
C MET A 23 9.52 6.64 1.24
N GLY A 24 9.04 7.62 0.48
CA GLY A 24 9.74 8.90 0.28
C GLY A 24 10.83 8.83 -0.81
N VAL A 25 11.33 10.01 -1.16
CA VAL A 25 12.23 10.20 -2.31
C VAL A 25 13.58 9.50 -2.12
N ASP A 26 14.20 9.61 -0.94
CA ASP A 26 15.55 9.09 -0.72
C ASP A 26 15.61 7.57 -0.83
N LEU A 27 14.65 6.87 -0.23
CA LEU A 27 14.56 5.41 -0.35
C LEU A 27 14.12 5.00 -1.75
N GLY A 28 13.22 5.74 -2.38
CA GLY A 28 12.83 5.53 -3.78
C GLY A 28 14.02 5.59 -4.72
N ALA A 29 14.88 6.61 -4.59
CA ALA A 29 16.10 6.76 -5.38
C ALA A 29 17.10 5.61 -5.14
N ALA A 30 17.26 5.18 -3.89
CA ALA A 30 18.10 4.02 -3.56
C ALA A 30 17.56 2.73 -4.19
N MET A 31 16.24 2.53 -4.17
CA MET A 31 15.59 1.38 -4.81
C MET A 31 15.75 1.43 -6.33
N ARG A 32 15.54 2.59 -6.97
CA ARG A 32 15.78 2.76 -8.41
C ARG A 32 17.20 2.34 -8.79
N LYS A 33 18.20 2.87 -8.07
CA LYS A 33 19.60 2.53 -8.34
C LYS A 33 19.88 1.03 -8.25
N ARG A 34 19.29 0.33 -7.25
CA ARG A 34 19.41 -1.14 -7.13
C ARG A 34 18.83 -1.84 -8.36
N HIS A 35 17.65 -1.41 -8.82
CA HIS A 35 17.03 -2.00 -10.02
C HIS A 35 17.81 -1.70 -11.30
N GLU A 36 18.35 -0.49 -11.46
CA GLU A 36 19.22 -0.12 -12.59
C GLU A 36 20.45 -1.02 -12.68
N THR A 37 21.08 -1.37 -11.53
CA THR A 37 22.20 -2.34 -11.52
C THR A 37 21.80 -3.74 -11.99
N LYS A 38 20.52 -4.06 -11.99
CA LYS A 38 19.95 -5.32 -12.49
C LYS A 38 19.43 -5.20 -13.94
N GLY A 39 19.67 -4.07 -14.60
CA GLY A 39 19.31 -3.86 -16.00
C GLY A 39 17.89 -3.33 -16.22
N VAL A 40 17.23 -2.77 -15.20
CA VAL A 40 15.96 -2.06 -15.38
C VAL A 40 16.22 -0.64 -15.84
N THR A 41 15.51 -0.20 -16.88
CA THR A 41 15.50 1.20 -17.34
C THR A 41 14.25 1.90 -16.82
N PHE A 42 14.42 3.07 -16.20
CA PHE A 42 13.32 3.88 -15.70
C PHE A 42 13.08 5.11 -16.57
N HIS A 43 11.81 5.40 -16.85
CA HIS A 43 11.30 6.59 -17.50
C HIS A 43 10.36 7.28 -16.49
N LEU A 44 10.95 8.07 -15.59
CA LEU A 44 10.24 8.74 -14.50
C LEU A 44 9.75 10.12 -14.91
N GLY A 45 8.62 10.55 -14.35
CA GLY A 45 7.94 11.79 -14.74
C GLY A 45 7.22 11.69 -16.07
N HIS A 46 7.03 10.48 -16.59
CA HIS A 46 6.37 10.23 -17.88
C HIS A 46 5.18 9.28 -17.74
N THR A 47 4.27 9.37 -18.70
CA THR A 47 3.16 8.43 -18.84
C THR A 47 3.13 7.84 -20.26
N VAL A 48 2.48 6.69 -20.40
CA VAL A 48 2.23 6.10 -21.72
C VAL A 48 1.06 6.85 -22.37
N GLU A 49 1.33 7.48 -23.51
CA GLU A 49 0.33 8.16 -24.31
C GLU A 49 -0.38 7.20 -25.26
N LYS A 50 0.37 6.24 -25.82
CA LYS A 50 -0.16 5.36 -26.86
C LYS A 50 0.50 4.00 -26.87
N PHE A 51 -0.31 2.96 -27.09
CA PHE A 51 0.13 1.62 -27.46
C PHE A 51 0.15 1.47 -28.99
N ASN A 52 1.23 0.99 -29.57
CA ASN A 52 1.40 0.81 -30.99
C ASN A 52 1.48 -0.67 -31.34
N GLY A 53 0.91 -1.01 -32.50
CA GLY A 53 0.80 -2.35 -33.04
C GLY A 53 -0.58 -2.59 -33.60
N ASP A 54 -0.75 -3.58 -34.47
CA ASP A 54 -2.03 -3.89 -35.11
C ASP A 54 -2.75 -5.06 -34.39
N HIS A 55 -2.13 -6.25 -34.37
CA HIS A 55 -2.70 -7.43 -33.71
C HIS A 55 -2.02 -7.78 -32.39
N HIS A 56 -0.87 -7.22 -32.12
CA HIS A 56 -0.08 -7.37 -30.88
C HIS A 56 0.67 -6.08 -30.60
N ILE A 57 1.11 -5.91 -29.35
CA ILE A 57 1.91 -4.75 -28.97
C ILE A 57 3.30 -4.84 -29.62
N GLU A 58 3.76 -3.74 -30.21
CA GLU A 58 5.08 -3.59 -30.84
C GLU A 58 5.92 -2.52 -30.14
N SER A 59 5.26 -1.47 -29.64
CA SER A 59 5.90 -0.40 -28.89
C SER A 59 4.89 0.40 -28.07
N VAL A 60 5.40 1.22 -27.18
CA VAL A 60 4.64 2.27 -26.49
C VAL A 60 5.24 3.63 -26.80
N THR A 61 4.40 4.66 -26.95
CA THR A 61 4.83 6.06 -27.07
C THR A 61 4.57 6.75 -25.74
N LEU A 62 5.56 7.44 -25.22
CA LEU A 62 5.45 8.26 -24.02
C LEU A 62 4.95 9.66 -24.38
N ASP A 63 4.45 10.39 -23.37
CA ASP A 63 4.04 11.80 -23.49
C ASP A 63 5.17 12.74 -23.93
N SER A 64 6.42 12.34 -23.74
CA SER A 64 7.61 13.02 -24.29
C SER A 64 7.80 12.84 -25.79
N GLY A 65 7.05 11.92 -26.42
CA GLY A 65 7.25 11.48 -27.79
C GLY A 65 8.29 10.35 -27.95
N GLU A 66 8.93 9.92 -26.87
CA GLU A 66 9.84 8.75 -26.91
C GLU A 66 9.06 7.48 -27.23
N VAL A 67 9.63 6.63 -28.10
CA VAL A 67 9.05 5.34 -28.48
C VAL A 67 9.90 4.20 -27.93
N ILE A 68 9.30 3.36 -27.10
CA ILE A 68 9.94 2.21 -26.46
C ILE A 68 9.41 0.94 -27.13
N THR A 69 10.27 0.14 -27.74
CA THR A 69 9.89 -1.18 -28.30
C THR A 69 9.49 -2.11 -27.16
N ALA A 70 8.32 -2.73 -27.27
CA ALA A 70 7.80 -3.64 -26.24
C ALA A 70 6.96 -4.75 -26.89
N SER A 71 7.18 -5.98 -26.48
CA SER A 71 6.36 -7.14 -26.86
C SER A 71 5.34 -7.53 -25.79
N VAL A 72 5.51 -7.02 -24.57
CA VAL A 72 4.61 -7.22 -23.43
C VAL A 72 4.52 -5.91 -22.67
N VAL A 73 3.33 -5.51 -22.28
CA VAL A 73 3.07 -4.38 -21.37
C VAL A 73 2.31 -4.90 -20.17
N ILE A 74 2.75 -4.50 -18.98
CA ILE A 74 2.09 -4.78 -17.71
C ILE A 74 1.62 -3.44 -17.17
N GLU A 75 0.31 -3.27 -17.10
CA GLU A 75 -0.32 -2.10 -16.50
C GLU A 75 -0.48 -2.31 -15.00
N ALA A 76 0.21 -1.50 -14.19
CA ALA A 76 0.22 -1.56 -12.73
C ALA A 76 0.13 -0.13 -12.14
N ILE A 77 -0.93 0.60 -12.54
CA ILE A 77 -1.12 2.03 -12.26
C ILE A 77 -2.08 2.30 -11.10
N GLY A 78 -2.28 1.33 -10.23
CA GLY A 78 -3.15 1.42 -9.06
C GLY A 78 -4.47 0.67 -9.23
N SER A 79 -5.32 0.79 -8.23
CA SER A 79 -6.62 0.12 -8.16
C SER A 79 -7.74 1.10 -7.85
N VAL A 80 -8.93 0.81 -8.36
CA VAL A 80 -10.16 1.51 -8.01
C VAL A 80 -11.08 0.52 -7.28
N PRO A 81 -11.62 0.88 -6.10
CA PRO A 81 -12.57 0.02 -5.40
C PRO A 81 -13.76 -0.33 -6.28
N ASN A 82 -14.08 -1.62 -6.40
CA ASN A 82 -15.23 -2.07 -7.19
C ASN A 82 -16.53 -1.83 -6.41
N THR A 83 -17.00 -0.59 -6.37
CA THR A 83 -18.20 -0.14 -5.64
C THR A 83 -19.36 0.22 -6.55
N GLN A 84 -19.24 0.13 -7.89
CA GLN A 84 -20.23 0.60 -8.85
C GLN A 84 -21.60 -0.06 -8.65
N TRP A 85 -21.62 -1.34 -8.28
CA TRP A 85 -22.85 -2.12 -8.02
C TRP A 85 -23.57 -1.69 -6.72
N LEU A 86 -22.94 -0.85 -5.89
CA LEU A 86 -23.49 -0.30 -4.64
C LEU A 86 -24.05 1.12 -4.82
N HIS A 87 -23.99 1.71 -6.01
CA HIS A 87 -24.56 3.03 -6.25
C HIS A 87 -26.08 3.00 -5.95
N ASP A 88 -26.61 4.15 -5.57
CA ASP A 88 -28.03 4.37 -5.24
C ASP A 88 -28.55 3.65 -3.98
N ASN A 89 -27.67 3.08 -3.17
CA ASN A 89 -28.02 2.42 -1.90
C ASN A 89 -27.87 3.32 -0.66
N GLY A 90 -27.57 4.61 -0.85
CA GLY A 90 -27.40 5.58 0.25
C GLY A 90 -26.08 5.43 1.02
N LEU A 91 -25.13 4.64 0.52
CA LEU A 91 -23.81 4.45 1.12
C LEU A 91 -22.86 5.55 0.65
N ASN A 92 -21.92 5.96 1.53
CA ASN A 92 -20.78 6.76 1.11
C ASN A 92 -19.74 5.85 0.44
N LEU A 93 -19.46 6.11 -0.84
CA LEU A 93 -18.59 5.32 -1.71
C LEU A 93 -17.43 6.15 -2.30
N ASP A 94 -17.12 7.34 -1.75
CA ASP A 94 -16.13 8.28 -2.29
C ASP A 94 -14.73 7.66 -2.36
N ASP A 95 -14.36 6.86 -1.35
CA ASP A 95 -13.12 6.06 -1.34
C ASP A 95 -13.41 4.69 -0.73
N GLY A 96 -14.07 3.80 -1.49
CA GLY A 96 -14.59 2.54 -0.99
C GLY A 96 -15.84 2.72 -0.14
N VAL A 97 -16.24 1.70 0.61
CA VAL A 97 -17.41 1.73 1.50
C VAL A 97 -17.01 2.27 2.86
N LEU A 98 -17.56 3.43 3.23
CA LEU A 98 -17.33 4.01 4.56
C LEU A 98 -18.01 3.16 5.63
N VAL A 99 -17.22 2.67 6.61
CA VAL A 99 -17.68 1.78 7.67
C VAL A 99 -17.31 2.33 9.07
N ASP A 100 -18.00 1.82 10.09
CA ASP A 100 -17.64 2.04 11.49
C ASP A 100 -16.50 1.12 11.99
N SER A 101 -16.16 1.21 13.29
CA SER A 101 -15.15 0.36 13.93
C SER A 101 -15.49 -1.14 13.94
N ASN A 102 -16.72 -1.51 13.61
CA ASN A 102 -17.18 -2.89 13.48
C ASN A 102 -17.29 -3.34 12.01
N MET A 103 -16.77 -2.53 11.08
CA MET A 103 -16.84 -2.77 9.63
C MET A 103 -18.28 -2.72 9.09
N ARG A 104 -19.23 -2.14 9.81
CA ARG A 104 -20.60 -1.95 9.37
C ARG A 104 -20.70 -0.68 8.53
N ALA A 105 -21.30 -0.77 7.35
CA ALA A 105 -21.44 0.34 6.42
C ALA A 105 -22.35 1.44 7.01
N LEU A 106 -21.83 2.66 7.00
CA LEU A 106 -22.57 3.84 7.47
C LEU A 106 -23.63 4.23 6.44
N GLY A 107 -24.81 4.62 6.93
CA GLY A 107 -25.96 4.98 6.08
C GLY A 107 -26.82 3.80 5.61
N ALA A 108 -26.37 2.56 5.80
CA ALA A 108 -27.13 1.38 5.45
C ALA A 108 -28.37 1.20 6.35
N GLN A 109 -29.54 0.92 5.75
CA GLN A 109 -30.78 0.64 6.49
C GLN A 109 -30.84 -0.78 7.05
N ILE A 110 -30.06 -1.68 6.47
CA ILE A 110 -29.90 -3.08 6.90
C ILE A 110 -28.42 -3.32 7.24
N PRO A 111 -28.08 -4.34 8.04
CA PRO A 111 -26.70 -4.67 8.32
C PRO A 111 -25.93 -5.04 7.04
N ILE A 112 -25.01 -4.17 6.64
CA ILE A 112 -24.06 -4.41 5.55
C ILE A 112 -22.67 -4.27 6.14
N TYR A 113 -21.79 -5.22 5.87
CA TYR A 113 -20.39 -5.20 6.32
C TYR A 113 -19.48 -5.16 5.11
N ALA A 114 -18.48 -4.25 5.14
CA ALA A 114 -17.43 -4.19 4.14
C ALA A 114 -16.07 -4.41 4.79
N VAL A 115 -15.24 -5.26 4.19
CA VAL A 115 -13.94 -5.69 4.70
C VAL A 115 -12.89 -5.71 3.60
N GLY A 116 -11.62 -5.62 3.98
CA GLY A 116 -10.50 -5.63 3.04
C GLY A 116 -10.39 -4.33 2.25
N ASP A 117 -9.89 -4.44 1.04
CA ASP A 117 -9.50 -3.31 0.20
C ASP A 117 -10.66 -2.39 -0.20
N ILE A 118 -11.89 -2.86 -0.11
CA ILE A 118 -13.09 -2.05 -0.38
C ILE A 118 -13.51 -1.19 0.82
N SER A 119 -13.06 -1.51 2.04
CA SER A 119 -13.51 -0.84 3.26
C SER A 119 -12.69 0.41 3.58
N ASN A 120 -13.37 1.54 3.74
CA ASN A 120 -12.80 2.77 4.30
C ASN A 120 -13.16 2.81 5.78
N HIS A 121 -12.22 2.46 6.65
CA HIS A 121 -12.47 2.15 8.05
C HIS A 121 -11.63 2.99 9.01
N PRO A 122 -12.17 3.31 10.20
CA PRO A 122 -11.39 3.94 11.28
C PRO A 122 -10.40 2.90 11.84
N ASN A 123 -9.26 3.38 12.31
CA ASN A 123 -8.30 2.54 13.02
C ASN A 123 -7.60 3.37 14.10
N LYS A 124 -7.59 2.87 15.31
CA LYS A 124 -6.95 3.51 16.46
C LYS A 124 -5.48 3.80 16.22
N PHE A 125 -4.80 2.95 15.43
CA PHE A 125 -3.39 3.11 15.10
C PHE A 125 -3.06 4.49 14.49
N TYR A 126 -4.00 5.07 13.73
CA TYR A 126 -3.87 6.40 13.14
C TYR A 126 -4.96 7.38 13.59
N GLY A 127 -5.30 7.32 14.88
CA GLY A 127 -6.20 8.30 15.53
C GLY A 127 -7.65 8.20 15.08
N ASN A 128 -8.12 7.01 14.73
CA ASN A 128 -9.49 6.75 14.26
C ASN A 128 -9.93 7.53 13.02
N GLN A 129 -8.99 8.11 12.27
CA GLN A 129 -9.30 8.61 10.92
C GLN A 129 -9.71 7.44 10.05
N THR A 130 -10.66 7.66 9.15
CA THR A 130 -11.04 6.64 8.16
C THR A 130 -10.05 6.63 7.01
N ARG A 131 -9.59 5.45 6.64
CA ARG A 131 -8.68 5.24 5.51
C ARG A 131 -8.94 3.88 4.89
N ARG A 132 -8.70 3.79 3.61
CA ARG A 132 -8.62 2.54 2.88
C ARG A 132 -7.14 2.11 2.81
N ILE A 133 -6.82 0.94 3.32
CA ILE A 133 -5.45 0.40 3.39
C ILE A 133 -5.42 -0.94 2.64
N GLU A 134 -4.76 -0.97 1.50
CA GLU A 134 -4.64 -2.13 0.62
C GLU A 134 -3.42 -3.01 0.99
N HIS A 135 -3.27 -3.35 2.27
CA HIS A 135 -2.21 -4.23 2.75
C HIS A 135 -2.76 -5.64 3.00
N TRP A 136 -1.99 -6.66 2.67
CA TRP A 136 -2.38 -8.08 2.75
C TRP A 136 -2.92 -8.55 4.11
N ASN A 137 -2.50 -7.93 5.21
CA ASN A 137 -3.01 -8.27 6.54
C ASN A 137 -4.37 -7.63 6.84
N MET A 138 -4.73 -6.52 6.17
CA MET A 138 -5.96 -5.77 6.49
C MET A 138 -7.24 -6.54 6.21
N PRO A 139 -7.40 -7.28 5.11
CA PRO A 139 -8.58 -8.15 4.90
C PRO A 139 -8.80 -9.15 6.04
N THR A 140 -7.72 -9.70 6.59
CA THR A 140 -7.81 -10.65 7.72
C THR A 140 -8.28 -9.94 8.99
N GLU A 141 -7.72 -8.78 9.32
CA GLU A 141 -8.04 -8.06 10.56
C GLU A 141 -9.45 -7.45 10.50
N THR A 142 -9.82 -6.81 9.37
CA THR A 142 -11.17 -6.28 9.17
C THR A 142 -12.22 -7.40 9.09
N GLY A 143 -11.88 -8.54 8.46
CA GLY A 143 -12.76 -9.72 8.40
C GLY A 143 -13.02 -10.34 9.78
N LYS A 144 -12.00 -10.45 10.64
CA LYS A 144 -12.16 -10.91 12.04
C LYS A 144 -13.09 -9.97 12.82
N ARG A 145 -12.91 -8.66 12.65
CA ARG A 145 -13.75 -7.66 13.33
C ARG A 145 -15.21 -7.74 12.86
N ALA A 146 -15.44 -7.75 11.55
CA ALA A 146 -16.77 -7.89 10.98
C ALA A 146 -17.46 -9.18 11.40
N GLY A 147 -16.73 -10.31 11.39
CA GLY A 147 -17.25 -11.61 11.83
C GLY A 147 -17.68 -11.62 13.28
N ALA A 148 -16.88 -10.99 14.17
CA ALA A 148 -17.23 -10.85 15.59
C ALA A 148 -18.48 -9.97 15.78
N ALA A 149 -18.57 -8.85 15.06
CA ALA A 149 -19.72 -7.96 15.09
C ALA A 149 -21.00 -8.64 14.57
N LEU A 150 -20.92 -9.28 13.41
CA LEU A 150 -22.05 -10.03 12.82
C LEU A 150 -22.52 -11.15 13.75
N ALA A 151 -21.62 -11.91 14.36
CA ALA A 151 -21.97 -12.97 15.30
C ALA A 151 -22.66 -12.42 16.56
N ALA A 152 -22.23 -11.25 17.06
CA ALA A 152 -22.89 -10.59 18.18
C ALA A 152 -24.31 -10.12 17.80
N GLU A 153 -24.46 -9.48 16.65
CA GLU A 153 -25.74 -8.99 16.13
C GLU A 153 -26.75 -10.13 15.95
N LEU A 154 -26.35 -11.22 15.31
CA LEU A 154 -27.20 -12.40 15.11
C LEU A 154 -27.60 -13.10 16.43
N ALA A 155 -26.77 -12.99 17.45
CA ALA A 155 -27.05 -13.52 18.78
C ALA A 155 -27.82 -12.56 19.68
N GLY A 156 -28.21 -11.38 19.19
CA GLY A 156 -28.89 -10.34 19.99
C GLY A 156 -28.00 -9.79 21.12
N ARG A 157 -26.67 -9.80 20.95
CA ARG A 157 -25.68 -9.27 21.91
C ARG A 157 -25.17 -7.92 21.44
N ASP A 158 -24.61 -7.17 22.36
CA ASP A 158 -23.94 -5.90 22.04
C ASP A 158 -22.76 -6.14 21.09
N LEU A 159 -22.57 -5.21 20.15
CA LEU A 159 -21.42 -5.19 19.27
C LEU A 159 -20.13 -4.93 20.07
N PRO A 160 -18.96 -5.36 19.56
CA PRO A 160 -17.68 -5.00 20.16
C PRO A 160 -17.57 -3.48 20.35
N ALA A 161 -17.37 -3.03 21.58
CA ALA A 161 -17.35 -1.61 21.95
C ALA A 161 -15.95 -0.97 21.87
N ASP A 162 -14.90 -1.80 21.80
CA ASP A 162 -13.52 -1.34 21.66
C ASP A 162 -13.26 -0.78 20.25
N GLU A 163 -12.37 0.21 20.19
CA GLU A 163 -11.93 0.77 18.92
C GLU A 163 -11.21 -0.31 18.08
N PHE A 164 -11.43 -0.28 16.77
CA PHE A 164 -10.69 -1.17 15.88
C PHE A 164 -9.22 -0.80 15.88
N PHE A 165 -8.37 -1.79 16.06
CA PHE A 165 -6.92 -1.67 15.97
C PHE A 165 -6.34 -2.78 15.11
N ALA A 166 -5.71 -2.39 14.02
CA ALA A 166 -4.87 -3.24 13.20
C ALA A 166 -3.58 -2.50 12.86
N LEU A 167 -2.44 -3.16 12.98
CA LEU A 167 -1.16 -2.61 12.58
C LEU A 167 -0.98 -2.81 11.06
N PRO A 168 -0.96 -1.73 10.25
CA PRO A 168 -0.65 -1.87 8.83
C PRO A 168 0.74 -2.47 8.63
N ALA A 169 0.88 -3.37 7.68
CA ALA A 169 2.16 -3.99 7.35
C ALA A 169 2.18 -4.39 5.89
N PHE A 170 3.31 -4.18 5.23
CA PHE A 170 3.53 -4.71 3.89
C PHE A 170 4.96 -5.22 3.74
N TRP A 171 5.19 -6.04 2.74
CA TRP A 171 6.50 -6.54 2.38
C TRP A 171 6.65 -6.62 0.87
N SER A 172 7.89 -6.66 0.40
CA SER A 172 8.22 -6.86 -0.99
C SER A 172 9.54 -7.59 -1.12
N ASP A 173 9.53 -8.74 -1.78
CA ASP A 173 10.74 -9.47 -2.12
C ASP A 173 11.19 -9.07 -3.52
N GLN A 174 12.36 -8.47 -3.63
CA GLN A 174 12.88 -7.91 -4.88
C GLN A 174 14.32 -8.41 -5.08
N TYR A 175 14.52 -9.26 -6.10
CA TYR A 175 15.81 -9.93 -6.32
C TYR A 175 16.29 -10.69 -5.06
N GLU A 176 17.46 -10.29 -4.54
CA GLU A 176 18.06 -10.85 -3.33
C GLU A 176 17.69 -10.11 -2.04
N PHE A 177 16.98 -9.00 -2.09
CA PHE A 177 16.66 -8.22 -0.91
C PHE A 177 15.16 -8.27 -0.54
N GLN A 178 14.92 -8.21 0.76
CA GLN A 178 13.60 -8.21 1.36
C GLN A 178 13.30 -6.84 1.98
N LEU A 179 12.18 -6.26 1.58
CA LEU A 179 11.64 -5.06 2.19
C LEU A 179 10.49 -5.44 3.11
N GLN A 180 10.49 -4.95 4.33
CA GLN A 180 9.42 -5.13 5.30
C GLN A 180 9.06 -3.80 5.92
N SER A 181 7.76 -3.54 6.09
CA SER A 181 7.24 -2.33 6.73
C SER A 181 6.23 -2.64 7.82
N TYR A 182 6.24 -1.83 8.86
CA TYR A 182 5.20 -1.76 9.88
C TYR A 182 4.76 -0.31 10.08
N GLY A 183 3.47 -0.10 10.32
CA GLY A 183 2.88 1.22 10.46
C GLY A 183 2.55 1.87 9.12
N LEU A 184 2.56 3.19 9.09
CA LEU A 184 2.24 4.01 7.92
C LEU A 184 3.41 4.95 7.57
N PRO A 185 4.50 4.45 6.95
CA PRO A 185 5.64 5.31 6.58
C PRO A 185 5.22 6.48 5.68
N GLY A 186 4.27 6.26 4.75
CA GLY A 186 3.75 7.30 3.87
C GLY A 186 2.98 8.43 4.57
N ALA A 187 2.64 8.28 5.85
CA ALA A 187 2.07 9.35 6.67
C ALA A 187 3.15 10.19 7.39
N GLY A 188 4.42 9.77 7.30
CA GLY A 188 5.55 10.49 7.90
C GLY A 188 5.87 11.77 7.15
N THR A 189 6.13 12.85 7.89
CA THR A 189 6.61 14.14 7.35
C THR A 189 8.15 14.26 7.45
N SER A 190 8.76 13.39 8.22
CA SER A 190 10.21 13.27 8.33
C SER A 190 10.62 11.80 8.53
N HIS A 191 11.88 11.52 8.23
CA HIS A 191 12.46 10.20 8.44
C HIS A 191 13.92 10.29 8.89
N ARG A 192 14.43 9.18 9.43
CA ARG A 192 15.86 9.01 9.71
C ARG A 192 16.30 7.57 9.47
N ILE A 193 17.54 7.39 9.09
CA ILE A 193 18.18 6.06 9.07
C ILE A 193 18.55 5.70 10.50
N ALA A 194 17.87 4.73 11.08
CA ALA A 194 18.12 4.25 12.43
C ALA A 194 19.29 3.26 12.47
N SER A 195 19.54 2.54 11.38
CA SER A 195 20.60 1.55 11.25
C SER A 195 20.97 1.34 9.79
N GLY A 196 22.25 1.07 9.51
CA GLY A 196 22.76 0.74 8.19
C GLY A 196 22.84 1.94 7.24
N ALA A 197 22.71 1.67 5.94
CA ALA A 197 22.76 2.68 4.88
C ALA A 197 21.85 2.28 3.71
N LEU A 198 21.37 3.27 2.94
CA LEU A 198 20.37 3.05 1.86
C LEU A 198 20.89 2.16 0.72
N ASP A 199 22.18 2.01 0.55
CA ASP A 199 22.81 1.13 -0.44
C ASP A 199 23.01 -0.32 0.06
N GLY A 200 22.69 -0.59 1.32
CA GLY A 200 22.80 -1.90 1.97
C GLY A 200 21.57 -2.25 2.82
N ALA A 201 21.76 -3.14 3.78
CA ALA A 201 20.78 -3.42 4.81
C ALA A 201 20.59 -2.18 5.68
N CYS A 202 19.33 -1.79 5.92
CA CYS A 202 19.04 -0.60 6.72
C CYS A 202 17.67 -0.65 7.36
N ILE A 203 17.51 0.20 8.40
CA ILE A 203 16.22 0.50 9.03
C ILE A 203 15.99 2.01 8.93
N ILE A 204 14.80 2.38 8.47
CA ILE A 204 14.37 3.77 8.33
C ILE A 204 13.13 3.96 9.18
N GLU A 205 13.18 4.93 10.08
CA GLU A 205 12.07 5.36 10.92
C GLU A 205 11.39 6.58 10.30
N TYR A 206 10.05 6.59 10.34
CA TYR A 206 9.22 7.67 9.82
C TYR A 206 8.41 8.29 10.96
N PHE A 207 8.39 9.61 11.02
CA PHE A 207 7.76 10.38 12.08
C PHE A 207 6.71 11.30 11.49
N ASP A 208 5.59 11.42 12.18
CA ASP A 208 4.52 12.35 11.84
C ASP A 208 4.89 13.81 12.19
N GLU A 209 3.97 14.74 11.93
CA GLU A 209 4.16 16.18 12.24
C GLU A 209 4.44 16.46 13.72
N ALA A 210 3.96 15.60 14.62
CA ALA A 210 4.19 15.70 16.06
C ALA A 210 5.53 15.07 16.50
N GLY A 211 6.29 14.50 15.57
CA GLY A 211 7.52 13.77 15.86
C GLY A 211 7.30 12.39 16.46
N VAL A 212 6.09 11.84 16.34
CA VAL A 212 5.76 10.49 16.81
C VAL A 212 6.09 9.48 15.71
N LEU A 213 6.71 8.36 16.10
CA LEU A 213 7.01 7.27 15.18
C LEU A 213 5.71 6.68 14.62
N CYS A 214 5.48 6.89 13.33
CA CYS A 214 4.27 6.43 12.62
C CYS A 214 4.52 5.23 11.69
N GLY A 215 5.77 4.96 11.34
CA GLY A 215 6.12 3.85 10.49
C GLY A 215 7.61 3.50 10.52
N VAL A 216 7.93 2.29 10.08
CA VAL A 216 9.30 1.82 9.93
C VAL A 216 9.40 0.96 8.68
N ILE A 217 10.49 1.10 7.94
CA ILE A 217 10.85 0.23 6.82
C ILE A 217 12.23 -0.37 7.11
N GLY A 218 12.36 -1.66 6.88
CA GLY A 218 13.64 -2.36 6.88
C GLY A 218 13.92 -3.02 5.54
N ILE A 219 15.17 -2.94 5.12
CA ILE A 219 15.71 -3.69 3.99
C ILE A 219 16.69 -4.71 4.56
N ASP A 220 16.46 -6.00 4.30
CA ASP A 220 17.26 -7.13 4.80
C ASP A 220 17.45 -7.15 6.33
N THR A 221 16.50 -6.57 7.09
CA THR A 221 16.53 -6.40 8.54
C THR A 221 15.24 -6.89 9.21
N VAL A 222 14.62 -7.93 8.68
CA VAL A 222 13.29 -8.41 9.14
C VAL A 222 13.27 -8.73 10.62
N LYS A 223 14.35 -9.32 11.16
CA LYS A 223 14.45 -9.68 12.58
C LYS A 223 14.58 -8.45 13.46
N GLU A 224 15.36 -7.48 13.03
CA GLU A 224 15.62 -6.22 13.71
C GLU A 224 14.39 -5.31 13.75
N LEU A 225 13.40 -5.54 12.89
CA LEU A 225 12.12 -4.83 12.90
C LEU A 225 11.14 -5.38 13.97
N MET A 226 11.35 -6.54 14.52
CA MET A 226 10.42 -7.12 15.50
C MET A 226 10.21 -6.27 16.76
N PRO A 227 11.22 -5.58 17.33
CA PRO A 227 11.00 -4.64 18.42
C PRO A 227 10.07 -3.49 18.06
N TYR A 228 10.17 -2.93 16.85
CA TYR A 228 9.28 -1.87 16.35
C TYR A 228 7.83 -2.37 16.24
N ARG A 229 7.64 -3.55 15.67
CA ARG A 229 6.33 -4.19 15.63
C ARG A 229 5.74 -4.34 17.03
N ALA A 230 6.53 -4.81 17.99
CA ALA A 230 6.11 -4.94 19.38
C ALA A 230 5.79 -3.60 20.03
N GLN A 231 6.55 -2.53 19.72
CA GLN A 231 6.28 -1.16 20.18
C GLN A 231 4.93 -0.65 19.66
N PHE A 232 4.67 -0.77 18.36
CA PHE A 232 3.39 -0.37 17.76
C PHE A 232 2.19 -1.13 18.34
N LEU A 233 2.35 -2.43 18.62
CA LEU A 233 1.28 -3.25 19.21
C LEU A 233 1.00 -2.91 20.68
N ARG A 234 1.92 -2.29 21.42
CA ARG A 234 1.70 -1.82 22.80
C ARG A 234 0.90 -0.53 22.86
N ALA A 235 0.83 0.22 21.76
CA ALA A 235 0.01 1.42 21.65
C ALA A 235 -1.50 1.11 21.43
N LYS A 236 -1.85 -0.20 21.44
CA LYS A 236 -3.21 -0.73 21.28
C LYS A 236 -4.18 -0.27 22.36
#